data_05740e0c320572572adbc149c533c258
#
_entry.id   05740e0c320572572adbc149c533c258
#
_cell.length_a   1.000
_cell.length_b   1.000
_cell.length_c   1.000
_cell.angle_alpha   90.00
_cell.angle_beta   90.00
_cell.angle_gamma   90.00
#
_symmetry.space_group_name_H-M   'P 1'
#
loop_
_entity.id
_entity.type
_entity.pdbx_description
1 polymer ?
#
loop_
_entity_poly.entity_id
_entity_poly.type
_entity_poly.pdbx_seq_one_letter_code
_entity_poly.pdbx_strand_id
1 'polypeptide(L)'
;MEVTGSSSETPRAYFLGGTLVLDGVGHSTAPPAPFRWVNARWRCPAVHYRAVRPWLAEHGIRNTIPRWSDVPLVLHDDREPHAYQTESLNAWLTADRWGSVVLPTGAGKTLVAIRAIAQTCASTLVVVPTIDLLHQWYACLVNAFDIPIGVWYGLEKQTQPITVTTYPSAWGSAEELGNQFKLLIFDEIHHLPAPTWHEIALMYAAPYRLGLTATYPESADWRGGLDPVALLDELVGPVVYVKRIDDLTGEQLAEYRTQRIRVDLAPDERAAYDAAYAIYTGYVREARLRESHGAGWWNELTRRSAPHRPAPRAKVAALKLQD
;
A
#
# COMPACT_ATOMS: atom_id res chain seq x y z
N MET A 1 24.95 38.11 35.13
CA MET A 1 24.39 38.79 33.97
C MET A 1 24.84 37.99 32.76
N GLU A 2 24.14 36.87 32.50
CA GLU A 2 24.35 36.01 31.33
C GLU A 2 23.10 36.08 30.46
N VAL A 3 23.23 36.83 29.39
CA VAL A 3 22.22 36.87 28.33
C VAL A 3 22.42 35.60 27.48
N THR A 4 21.69 34.56 27.80
CA THR A 4 21.54 33.42 26.91
C THR A 4 20.70 33.89 25.72
N GLY A 5 21.36 34.26 24.61
CA GLY A 5 20.75 34.55 23.35
C GLY A 5 20.03 33.30 22.83
N SER A 6 18.71 33.23 23.01
CA SER A 6 17.84 32.33 22.32
C SER A 6 17.83 32.80 20.85
N SER A 7 18.62 32.15 20.00
CA SER A 7 18.41 32.23 18.56
C SER A 7 17.03 31.67 18.29
N SER A 8 16.06 32.56 18.08
CA SER A 8 14.69 32.18 17.65
C SER A 8 14.76 31.62 16.23
N GLU A 9 15.17 30.38 16.11
CA GLU A 9 15.00 29.69 14.83
C GLU A 9 13.50 29.63 14.52
N THR A 10 13.12 30.09 13.35
CA THR A 10 11.74 30.03 12.89
C THR A 10 11.22 28.60 12.95
N PRO A 11 10.08 28.34 13.62
CA PRO A 11 9.53 27.00 13.71
C PRO A 11 9.39 26.34 12.34
N ARG A 12 9.80 25.09 12.22
CA ARG A 12 9.77 24.35 10.95
C ARG A 12 9.21 22.96 11.11
N ALA A 13 8.56 22.50 10.04
CA ALA A 13 8.12 21.13 9.87
C ALA A 13 8.92 20.47 8.73
N TYR A 14 9.42 19.27 8.96
CA TYR A 14 10.17 18.52 7.95
C TYR A 14 9.89 17.02 8.06
N PHE A 15 10.24 16.30 6.98
CA PHE A 15 10.15 14.84 6.92
C PHE A 15 11.46 14.22 7.40
N LEU A 16 11.37 13.19 8.24
CA LEU A 16 12.51 12.40 8.70
C LEU A 16 12.10 10.95 8.95
N GLY A 17 12.64 10.03 8.14
CA GLY A 17 12.49 8.60 8.36
C GLY A 17 11.02 8.16 8.49
N GLY A 18 10.17 8.50 7.52
CA GLY A 18 8.74 8.14 7.54
C GLY A 18 7.87 8.92 8.53
N THR A 19 8.42 9.97 9.16
CA THR A 19 7.69 10.79 10.14
C THR A 19 7.76 12.27 9.83
N LEU A 20 6.76 13.01 10.26
CA LEU A 20 6.77 14.47 10.32
C LEU A 20 7.38 14.90 11.64
N VAL A 21 8.29 15.85 11.58
CA VAL A 21 8.98 16.39 12.75
C VAL A 21 8.75 17.89 12.80
N LEU A 22 8.38 18.41 14.00
CA LEU A 22 8.33 19.84 14.26
C LEU A 22 9.54 20.23 15.12
N ASP A 23 10.23 21.25 14.69
CA ASP A 23 11.37 21.85 15.37
C ASP A 23 11.05 23.31 15.72
N GLY A 24 11.51 23.81 16.86
CA GLY A 24 11.20 25.15 17.31
C GLY A 24 9.76 25.36 17.82
N VAL A 25 8.96 24.29 17.99
CA VAL A 25 7.59 24.35 18.53
C VAL A 25 7.61 23.92 19.99
N GLY A 26 7.32 24.85 20.90
CA GLY A 26 7.30 24.61 22.34
C GLY A 26 6.02 23.87 22.78
N HIS A 27 6.03 23.41 24.05
CA HIS A 27 4.88 22.75 24.67
C HIS A 27 3.63 23.65 24.81
N SER A 28 3.82 24.98 24.87
CA SER A 28 2.72 25.94 24.95
C SER A 28 1.87 26.01 23.68
N THR A 29 2.45 25.62 22.54
CA THR A 29 1.78 25.53 21.25
C THR A 29 1.69 24.06 20.83
N ALA A 30 1.11 23.22 21.69
CA ALA A 30 1.03 21.80 21.45
C ALA A 30 0.30 21.52 20.11
N PRO A 31 0.92 20.80 19.19
CA PRO A 31 0.28 20.44 17.93
C PRO A 31 -0.90 19.47 18.16
N PRO A 32 -1.85 19.39 17.20
CA PRO A 32 -2.97 18.47 17.33
C PRO A 32 -2.50 17.00 17.37
N ALA A 33 -3.35 16.11 17.88
CA ALA A 33 -3.14 14.69 17.68
C ALA A 33 -3.01 14.40 16.16
N PRO A 34 -2.15 13.49 15.74
CA PRO A 34 -1.46 12.47 16.53
C PRO A 34 -0.01 12.80 16.92
N PHE A 35 0.41 14.04 16.89
CA PHE A 35 1.77 14.39 17.31
C PHE A 35 2.06 13.94 18.75
N ARG A 36 3.24 13.38 18.95
CA ARG A 36 3.76 12.98 20.26
C ARG A 36 5.12 13.60 20.48
N TRP A 37 5.42 13.94 21.73
CA TRP A 37 6.74 14.43 22.12
C TRP A 37 7.71 13.27 22.26
N VAL A 38 8.70 13.19 21.36
CA VAL A 38 9.70 12.11 21.32
C VAL A 38 11.07 12.73 21.06
N ASN A 39 12.07 12.41 21.90
CA ASN A 39 13.44 12.90 21.76
C ASN A 39 13.53 14.43 21.59
N ALA A 40 12.85 15.16 22.50
CA ALA A 40 12.80 16.63 22.52
C ALA A 40 12.21 17.30 21.26
N ARG A 41 11.36 16.59 20.50
CA ARG A 41 10.67 17.09 19.30
C ARG A 41 9.27 16.49 19.19
N TRP A 42 8.37 17.22 18.55
CA TRP A 42 7.08 16.69 18.17
C TRP A 42 7.20 15.84 16.91
N ARG A 43 6.66 14.63 16.96
CA ARG A 43 6.69 13.69 15.83
C ARG A 43 5.35 13.00 15.65
N CYS A 44 4.98 12.73 14.38
CA CYS A 44 3.87 11.86 14.03
C CYS A 44 4.17 11.08 12.73
N PRO A 45 3.46 9.98 12.44
CA PRO A 45 3.58 9.30 11.14
C PRO A 45 3.29 10.23 9.97
N ALA A 46 3.98 10.02 8.85
CA ALA A 46 3.91 10.91 7.69
C ALA A 46 2.53 10.93 7.01
N VAL A 47 1.73 9.86 7.14
CA VAL A 47 0.34 9.78 6.64
C VAL A 47 -0.52 10.98 7.07
N HIS A 48 -0.26 11.53 8.25
CA HIS A 48 -1.03 12.64 8.80
C HIS A 48 -0.71 14.00 8.18
N TYR A 49 0.23 14.06 7.23
CA TYR A 49 0.61 15.32 6.57
C TYR A 49 -0.59 16.10 6.03
N ARG A 50 -1.52 15.41 5.38
CA ARG A 50 -2.74 16.02 4.85
C ARG A 50 -3.55 16.74 5.94
N ALA A 51 -3.73 16.09 7.09
CA ALA A 51 -4.53 16.61 8.20
C ALA A 51 -3.81 17.74 8.94
N VAL A 52 -2.48 17.68 9.06
CA VAL A 52 -1.71 18.68 9.83
C VAL A 52 -1.31 19.91 9.02
N ARG A 53 -1.34 19.83 7.68
CA ARG A 53 -0.95 20.94 6.80
C ARG A 53 -1.67 22.27 7.08
N PRO A 54 -3.00 22.30 7.28
CA PRO A 54 -3.71 23.53 7.61
C PRO A 54 -3.21 24.15 8.92
N TRP A 55 -3.01 23.32 9.95
CA TRP A 55 -2.50 23.77 11.24
C TRP A 55 -1.09 24.37 11.13
N LEU A 56 -0.20 23.77 10.31
CA LEU A 56 1.13 24.33 10.05
C LEU A 56 1.05 25.73 9.45
N ALA A 57 0.14 25.94 8.50
CA ALA A 57 -0.07 27.22 7.84
C ALA A 57 -0.64 28.27 8.82
N GLU A 58 -1.64 27.90 9.62
CA GLU A 58 -2.28 28.76 10.63
C GLU A 58 -1.28 29.27 11.68
N HIS A 59 -0.33 28.41 12.08
CA HIS A 59 0.68 28.73 13.09
C HIS A 59 2.00 29.28 12.53
N GLY A 60 2.04 29.62 11.22
CA GLY A 60 3.22 30.18 10.59
C GLY A 60 4.46 29.28 10.62
N ILE A 61 4.26 27.96 10.71
CA ILE A 61 5.34 26.98 10.74
C ILE A 61 5.86 26.76 9.33
N ARG A 62 7.16 26.99 9.12
CA ARG A 62 7.80 26.76 7.83
C ARG A 62 7.69 25.30 7.43
N ASN A 63 6.90 25.01 6.38
CA ASN A 63 6.70 23.66 5.89
C ASN A 63 7.75 23.28 4.85
N THR A 64 8.64 22.37 5.20
CA THR A 64 9.67 21.80 4.30
C THR A 64 9.49 20.29 4.09
N ILE A 65 8.30 19.76 4.39
CA ILE A 65 7.96 18.35 4.24
C ILE A 65 7.91 17.95 2.76
N PRO A 66 7.15 18.64 1.87
CA PRO A 66 7.05 18.23 0.48
C PRO A 66 8.35 18.43 -0.29
N ARG A 67 8.73 17.40 -1.06
CA ARG A 67 9.75 17.48 -2.11
C ARG A 67 9.17 17.26 -3.51
N TRP A 68 7.84 17.16 -3.60
CA TRP A 68 7.13 17.04 -4.86
C TRP A 68 6.81 18.40 -5.48
N SER A 69 6.61 18.39 -6.79
CA SER A 69 6.09 19.51 -7.57
C SER A 69 4.89 19.05 -8.41
N ASP A 70 4.11 19.98 -8.89
CA ASP A 70 3.14 19.70 -9.93
C ASP A 70 3.89 19.37 -11.23
N VAL A 71 3.39 18.40 -11.98
CA VAL A 71 3.99 17.88 -13.20
C VAL A 71 3.04 18.17 -14.35
N PRO A 72 3.44 18.96 -15.35
CA PRO A 72 2.61 19.13 -16.54
C PRO A 72 2.55 17.80 -17.29
N LEU A 73 1.38 17.17 -17.29
CA LEU A 73 1.14 15.89 -17.92
C LEU A 73 0.16 16.05 -19.08
N VAL A 74 0.54 15.51 -20.23
CA VAL A 74 -0.36 15.34 -21.37
C VAL A 74 -0.67 13.85 -21.48
N LEU A 75 -1.96 13.52 -21.47
CA LEU A 75 -2.43 12.16 -21.63
C LEU A 75 -2.55 11.82 -23.12
N HIS A 76 -1.85 10.80 -23.57
CA HIS A 76 -1.86 10.28 -24.92
C HIS A 76 -2.71 9.01 -25.07
N ASP A 77 -3.53 8.67 -24.08
CA ASP A 77 -4.38 7.50 -24.09
C ASP A 77 -5.74 7.84 -24.71
N ASP A 78 -5.95 7.41 -25.96
CA ASP A 78 -7.16 7.66 -26.76
C ASP A 78 -8.34 6.76 -26.37
N ARG A 79 -8.18 5.82 -25.44
CA ARG A 79 -9.27 4.95 -25.00
C ARG A 79 -10.36 5.77 -24.33
N GLU A 80 -11.58 5.71 -24.85
CA GLU A 80 -12.73 6.28 -24.17
C GLU A 80 -13.06 5.47 -22.91
N PRO A 81 -13.14 6.10 -21.73
CA PRO A 81 -13.50 5.39 -20.51
C PRO A 81 -14.98 5.02 -20.55
N HIS A 82 -15.31 3.84 -20.08
CA HIS A 82 -16.70 3.49 -19.79
C HIS A 82 -17.30 4.41 -18.72
N ALA A 83 -18.62 4.53 -18.70
CA ALA A 83 -19.32 5.39 -17.74
C ALA A 83 -18.91 5.12 -16.30
N TYR A 84 -18.84 3.85 -15.87
CA TYR A 84 -18.44 3.47 -14.52
C TYR A 84 -16.98 3.85 -14.18
N GLN A 85 -16.07 3.88 -15.16
CA GLN A 85 -14.69 4.34 -14.95
C GLN A 85 -14.64 5.84 -14.73
N THR A 86 -15.44 6.59 -15.49
CA THR A 86 -15.59 8.05 -15.30
C THR A 86 -16.25 8.36 -13.95
N GLU A 87 -17.29 7.63 -13.58
CA GLU A 87 -17.97 7.75 -12.27
C GLU A 87 -17.00 7.48 -11.12
N SER A 88 -16.21 6.41 -11.22
CA SER A 88 -15.24 6.04 -10.19
C SER A 88 -14.15 7.10 -10.00
N LEU A 89 -13.64 7.66 -11.09
CA LEU A 89 -12.69 8.77 -11.05
C LEU A 89 -13.31 10.01 -10.40
N ASN A 90 -14.53 10.38 -10.80
CA ASN A 90 -15.23 11.54 -10.24
C ASN A 90 -15.55 11.37 -8.76
N ALA A 91 -15.95 10.17 -8.33
CA ALA A 91 -16.16 9.86 -6.93
C ALA A 91 -14.88 10.06 -6.09
N TRP A 92 -13.75 9.58 -6.60
CA TRP A 92 -12.45 9.77 -5.94
C TRP A 92 -12.01 11.26 -5.91
N LEU A 93 -12.21 11.99 -7.00
CA LEU A 93 -11.92 13.42 -7.05
C LEU A 93 -12.79 14.22 -6.06
N THR A 94 -14.07 13.88 -5.97
CA THR A 94 -15.03 14.51 -5.05
C THR A 94 -14.70 14.19 -3.58
N ALA A 95 -14.14 12.99 -3.31
CA ALA A 95 -13.60 12.63 -2.01
C ALA A 95 -12.22 13.28 -1.73
N ASP A 96 -11.93 14.39 -2.42
CA ASP A 96 -10.70 15.17 -2.28
C ASP A 96 -9.44 14.32 -2.52
N ARG A 97 -9.51 13.38 -3.44
CA ARG A 97 -8.42 12.50 -3.88
C ARG A 97 -7.92 11.56 -2.77
N TRP A 98 -8.84 11.08 -1.95
CA TRP A 98 -8.55 10.19 -0.83
C TRP A 98 -9.61 9.10 -0.74
N GLY A 99 -9.27 7.87 -1.14
CA GLY A 99 -10.24 6.76 -1.13
C GLY A 99 -9.86 5.61 -2.02
N SER A 100 -10.66 4.55 -1.92
CA SER A 100 -10.49 3.30 -2.63
C SER A 100 -11.58 3.09 -3.68
N VAL A 101 -11.20 2.56 -4.83
CA VAL A 101 -12.10 2.18 -5.93
C VAL A 101 -12.07 0.66 -6.07
N VAL A 102 -13.24 0.05 -5.99
CA VAL A 102 -13.43 -1.40 -6.10
C VAL A 102 -14.09 -1.73 -7.44
N LEU A 103 -13.32 -2.34 -8.34
CA LEU A 103 -13.77 -2.73 -9.68
C LEU A 103 -13.33 -4.17 -9.97
N PRO A 104 -14.14 -4.98 -10.66
CA PRO A 104 -13.77 -6.34 -11.04
C PRO A 104 -12.45 -6.43 -11.79
N THR A 105 -11.86 -7.62 -11.81
CA THR A 105 -10.73 -7.92 -12.70
C THR A 105 -11.18 -7.72 -14.17
N GLY A 106 -10.33 -7.10 -14.98
CA GLY A 106 -10.66 -6.77 -16.37
C GLY A 106 -11.47 -5.47 -16.56
N ALA A 107 -12.03 -4.86 -15.51
CA ALA A 107 -12.80 -3.62 -15.61
C ALA A 107 -11.95 -2.33 -15.81
N GLY A 108 -10.66 -2.46 -16.06
CA GLY A 108 -9.79 -1.34 -16.41
C GLY A 108 -9.39 -0.43 -15.25
N LYS A 109 -9.15 -0.96 -14.05
CA LYS A 109 -8.64 -0.22 -12.88
C LYS A 109 -7.42 0.66 -13.22
N THR A 110 -6.51 0.12 -14.05
CA THR A 110 -5.31 0.83 -14.52
C THR A 110 -5.65 2.09 -15.30
N LEU A 111 -6.70 2.05 -16.15
CA LEU A 111 -7.15 3.23 -16.89
C LEU A 111 -7.70 4.33 -15.96
N VAL A 112 -8.46 3.94 -14.94
CA VAL A 112 -8.94 4.88 -13.90
C VAL A 112 -7.76 5.58 -13.23
N ALA A 113 -6.73 4.83 -12.84
CA ALA A 113 -5.54 5.39 -12.21
C ALA A 113 -4.72 6.29 -13.16
N ILE A 114 -4.53 5.91 -14.42
CA ILE A 114 -3.85 6.75 -15.42
C ILE A 114 -4.57 8.09 -15.58
N ARG A 115 -5.90 8.06 -15.64
CA ARG A 115 -6.70 9.30 -15.69
C ARG A 115 -6.65 10.09 -14.40
N ALA A 116 -6.56 9.43 -13.23
CA ALA A 116 -6.35 10.10 -11.95
C ALA A 116 -4.99 10.83 -11.91
N ILE A 117 -3.93 10.22 -12.43
CA ILE A 117 -2.60 10.85 -12.57
C ILE A 117 -2.69 12.07 -13.47
N ALA A 118 -3.29 11.94 -14.65
CA ALA A 118 -3.46 13.03 -15.61
C ALA A 118 -4.28 14.20 -15.02
N GLN A 119 -5.40 13.88 -14.34
CA GLN A 119 -6.30 14.89 -13.75
C GLN A 119 -5.64 15.65 -12.58
N THR A 120 -4.76 15.01 -11.84
CA THR A 120 -4.12 15.64 -10.68
C THR A 120 -2.83 16.38 -11.03
N CYS A 121 -2.22 16.09 -12.17
CA CYS A 121 -0.90 16.60 -12.57
C CYS A 121 0.11 16.49 -11.41
N ALA A 122 0.06 15.39 -10.68
CA ALA A 122 0.83 15.17 -9.46
C ALA A 122 1.97 14.18 -9.68
N SER A 123 3.12 14.45 -9.07
CA SER A 123 4.14 13.41 -8.94
C SER A 123 3.56 12.19 -8.25
N THR A 124 3.73 11.01 -8.85
CA THR A 124 2.98 9.81 -8.47
C THR A 124 3.90 8.62 -8.23
N LEU A 125 3.67 7.91 -7.12
CA LEU A 125 4.24 6.58 -6.87
C LEU A 125 3.12 5.53 -7.00
N VAL A 126 3.33 4.57 -7.90
CA VAL A 126 2.44 3.40 -8.05
C VAL A 126 3.09 2.21 -7.36
N VAL A 127 2.39 1.63 -6.39
CA VAL A 127 2.84 0.48 -5.59
C VAL A 127 2.06 -0.75 -5.99
N VAL A 128 2.77 -1.79 -6.45
CA VAL A 128 2.17 -3.02 -6.98
C VAL A 128 2.68 -4.27 -6.24
N PRO A 129 1.91 -5.37 -6.19
CA PRO A 129 2.29 -6.56 -5.41
C PRO A 129 3.40 -7.40 -6.06
N THR A 130 3.50 -7.43 -7.38
CA THR A 130 4.42 -8.33 -8.10
C THR A 130 5.26 -7.59 -9.14
N ILE A 131 6.38 -8.23 -9.54
CA ILE A 131 7.27 -7.70 -10.56
C ILE A 131 6.58 -7.69 -11.94
N ASP A 132 5.77 -8.71 -12.23
CA ASP A 132 5.04 -8.76 -13.50
C ASP A 132 4.06 -7.60 -13.62
N LEU A 133 3.34 -7.27 -12.54
CA LEU A 133 2.49 -6.07 -12.52
C LEU A 133 3.31 -4.78 -12.60
N LEU A 134 4.52 -4.72 -12.04
CA LEU A 134 5.40 -3.56 -12.19
C LEU A 134 5.72 -3.33 -13.67
N HIS A 135 6.10 -4.37 -14.42
CA HIS A 135 6.37 -4.26 -15.86
C HIS A 135 5.12 -3.86 -16.66
N GLN A 136 3.95 -4.41 -16.33
CA GLN A 136 2.68 -4.04 -16.97
C GLN A 136 2.34 -2.57 -16.72
N TRP A 137 2.45 -2.11 -15.48
CA TRP A 137 2.21 -0.72 -15.13
C TRP A 137 3.20 0.22 -15.82
N TYR A 138 4.48 -0.12 -15.82
CA TYR A 138 5.50 0.66 -16.51
C TYR A 138 5.15 0.83 -18.00
N ALA A 139 4.83 -0.26 -18.71
CA ALA A 139 4.45 -0.22 -20.11
C ALA A 139 3.19 0.65 -20.34
N CYS A 140 2.17 0.52 -19.49
CA CYS A 140 0.96 1.34 -19.58
C CYS A 140 1.26 2.84 -19.39
N LEU A 141 2.11 3.19 -18.45
CA LEU A 141 2.46 4.59 -18.15
C LEU A 141 3.32 5.21 -19.24
N VAL A 142 4.31 4.47 -19.78
CA VAL A 142 5.13 4.92 -20.93
C VAL A 142 4.27 5.20 -22.15
N ASN A 143 3.23 4.38 -22.40
CA ASN A 143 2.30 4.60 -23.51
C ASN A 143 1.32 5.75 -23.26
N ALA A 144 1.03 6.05 -21.99
CA ALA A 144 0.04 7.05 -21.62
C ALA A 144 0.60 8.47 -21.49
N PHE A 145 1.89 8.62 -21.20
CA PHE A 145 2.51 9.91 -20.92
C PHE A 145 3.83 10.08 -21.68
N ASP A 146 4.03 11.27 -22.25
CA ASP A 146 5.29 11.63 -22.94
C ASP A 146 6.31 12.23 -21.96
N ILE A 147 6.57 11.49 -20.88
CA ILE A 147 7.60 11.82 -19.89
C ILE A 147 8.35 10.55 -19.47
N PRO A 148 9.58 10.66 -18.97
CA PRO A 148 10.27 9.53 -18.39
C PRO A 148 9.50 8.93 -17.22
N ILE A 149 9.36 7.61 -17.21
CA ILE A 149 8.75 6.84 -16.12
C ILE A 149 9.86 6.19 -15.30
N GLY A 150 9.81 6.36 -13.98
CA GLY A 150 10.76 5.78 -13.06
C GLY A 150 10.40 4.35 -12.68
N VAL A 151 11.44 3.59 -12.34
CA VAL A 151 11.31 2.27 -11.70
C VAL A 151 12.16 2.27 -10.45
N TRP A 152 11.55 1.81 -9.34
CA TRP A 152 12.25 1.67 -8.08
C TRP A 152 12.14 0.22 -7.59
N TYR A 153 13.02 -0.64 -8.11
CA TYR A 153 13.02 -2.06 -7.79
C TYR A 153 14.41 -2.67 -7.99
N GLY A 154 14.83 -3.58 -7.11
CA GLY A 154 16.10 -4.30 -7.22
C GLY A 154 17.30 -3.35 -7.29
N LEU A 155 18.08 -3.45 -8.37
CA LEU A 155 19.22 -2.57 -8.64
C LEU A 155 18.82 -1.30 -9.38
N GLU A 156 17.61 -1.24 -9.95
CA GLU A 156 17.09 -0.06 -10.62
C GLU A 156 16.44 0.87 -9.59
N LYS A 157 17.08 2.01 -9.36
CA LYS A 157 16.71 2.98 -8.33
C LYS A 157 16.59 4.37 -8.98
N GLN A 158 15.67 4.48 -9.95
CA GLN A 158 15.44 5.72 -10.69
C GLN A 158 14.07 6.30 -10.35
N THR A 159 14.04 7.42 -9.64
CA THR A 159 12.85 8.20 -9.45
C THR A 159 12.62 9.14 -10.62
N GLN A 160 11.39 9.19 -11.09
CA GLN A 160 10.86 10.14 -12.07
C GLN A 160 9.56 10.72 -11.51
N PRO A 161 8.99 11.76 -12.11
CA PRO A 161 7.71 12.30 -11.66
C PRO A 161 6.60 11.27 -11.50
N ILE A 162 6.57 10.25 -12.38
CA ILE A 162 5.75 9.04 -12.19
C ILE A 162 6.71 7.88 -12.04
N THR A 163 6.61 7.15 -10.94
CA THR A 163 7.50 6.02 -10.61
C THR A 163 6.67 4.81 -10.21
N VAL A 164 7.09 3.62 -10.65
CA VAL A 164 6.47 2.35 -10.26
C VAL A 164 7.41 1.59 -9.33
N THR A 165 6.85 0.95 -8.32
CA THR A 165 7.59 0.17 -7.33
C THR A 165 6.77 -1.02 -6.85
N THR A 166 7.43 -1.99 -6.20
CA THR A 166 6.74 -3.09 -5.52
C THR A 166 6.52 -2.78 -4.04
N TYR A 167 5.54 -3.45 -3.37
CA TYR A 167 5.33 -3.33 -1.93
C TYR A 167 6.61 -3.51 -1.11
N PRO A 168 7.42 -4.57 -1.32
CA PRO A 168 8.69 -4.72 -0.60
C PRO A 168 9.67 -3.56 -0.82
N SER A 169 9.76 -3.05 -2.05
CA SER A 169 10.67 -1.94 -2.37
C SER A 169 10.18 -0.61 -1.81
N ALA A 170 8.87 -0.36 -1.84
CA ALA A 170 8.26 0.82 -1.24
C ALA A 170 8.49 0.86 0.29
N TRP A 171 8.32 -0.28 0.96
CA TRP A 171 8.59 -0.40 2.38
C TRP A 171 10.06 -0.12 2.73
N GLY A 172 10.98 -0.80 2.05
CA GLY A 172 12.41 -0.66 2.29
C GLY A 172 13.00 0.71 1.93
N SER A 173 12.27 1.53 1.16
CA SER A 173 12.71 2.86 0.71
C SER A 173 11.81 4.00 1.22
N ALA A 174 10.91 3.72 2.16
CA ALA A 174 9.97 4.73 2.67
C ALA A 174 10.66 5.91 3.37
N GLU A 175 11.81 5.68 4.01
CA GLU A 175 12.62 6.73 4.61
C GLU A 175 13.17 7.71 3.57
N GLU A 176 13.49 7.25 2.37
CA GLU A 176 14.04 8.04 1.27
C GLU A 176 12.94 8.67 0.41
N LEU A 177 11.93 7.88 0.03
CA LEU A 177 10.89 8.25 -0.92
C LEU A 177 9.64 8.89 -0.29
N GLY A 178 9.47 8.78 1.04
CA GLY A 178 8.21 9.06 1.72
C GLY A 178 7.67 10.49 1.57
N ASN A 179 8.47 11.44 1.11
CA ASN A 179 8.03 12.82 0.87
C ASN A 179 8.30 13.32 -0.57
N GLN A 180 8.54 12.41 -1.52
CA GLN A 180 8.86 12.79 -2.90
C GLN A 180 7.64 12.81 -3.84
N PHE A 181 6.55 12.14 -3.45
CA PHE A 181 5.36 11.98 -4.28
C PHE A 181 4.12 12.61 -3.66
N LYS A 182 3.32 13.29 -4.49
CA LYS A 182 2.07 13.94 -4.09
C LYS A 182 0.89 12.98 -4.13
N LEU A 183 0.91 12.02 -5.06
CA LEU A 183 -0.10 10.96 -5.21
C LEU A 183 0.55 9.60 -4.96
N LEU A 184 -0.10 8.79 -4.14
CA LEU A 184 0.26 7.41 -3.87
C LEU A 184 -0.88 6.50 -4.35
N ILE A 185 -0.57 5.59 -5.28
CA ILE A 185 -1.54 4.63 -5.81
C ILE A 185 -1.13 3.24 -5.33
N PHE A 186 -2.05 2.55 -4.67
CA PHE A 186 -1.88 1.15 -4.27
C PHE A 186 -2.72 0.26 -5.19
N ASP A 187 -2.06 -0.51 -6.04
CA ASP A 187 -2.73 -1.57 -6.79
C ASP A 187 -2.86 -2.82 -5.92
N GLU A 188 -4.00 -3.51 -6.06
CA GLU A 188 -4.40 -4.63 -5.20
C GLU A 188 -4.27 -4.29 -3.70
N ILE A 189 -4.93 -3.20 -3.31
CA ILE A 189 -4.84 -2.61 -1.97
C ILE A 189 -5.19 -3.59 -0.83
N HIS A 190 -5.89 -4.68 -1.12
CA HIS A 190 -6.19 -5.72 -0.14
C HIS A 190 -4.95 -6.39 0.47
N HIS A 191 -3.77 -6.20 -0.13
CA HIS A 191 -2.49 -6.61 0.45
C HIS A 191 -1.98 -5.66 1.56
N LEU A 192 -2.42 -4.40 1.55
CA LEU A 192 -1.89 -3.37 2.45
C LEU A 192 -2.13 -3.64 3.94
N PRO A 193 -3.25 -4.25 4.39
CA PRO A 193 -3.47 -4.53 5.81
C PRO A 193 -2.51 -5.55 6.44
N ALA A 194 -1.67 -6.22 5.65
CA ALA A 194 -0.66 -7.13 6.21
C ALA A 194 0.31 -6.40 7.15
N PRO A 195 0.80 -7.06 8.22
CA PRO A 195 1.56 -6.41 9.29
C PRO A 195 2.78 -5.59 8.85
N THR A 196 3.41 -5.95 7.73
CA THR A 196 4.57 -5.22 7.19
C THR A 196 4.15 -4.12 6.21
N TRP A 197 3.11 -4.37 5.39
CA TRP A 197 2.80 -3.47 4.28
C TRP A 197 2.04 -2.21 4.70
N HIS A 198 1.26 -2.22 5.78
CA HIS A 198 0.57 -1.02 6.27
C HIS A 198 1.55 0.10 6.68
N GLU A 199 2.78 -0.26 7.07
CA GLU A 199 3.83 0.71 7.39
C GLU A 199 4.17 1.60 6.18
N ILE A 200 4.05 1.07 4.95
CA ILE A 200 4.24 1.89 3.73
C ILE A 200 3.30 3.10 3.80
N ALA A 201 2.01 2.85 3.99
CA ALA A 201 1.04 3.93 4.02
C ALA A 201 1.27 4.91 5.18
N LEU A 202 1.77 4.45 6.33
CA LEU A 202 2.12 5.32 7.47
C LEU A 202 3.31 6.23 7.17
N MET A 203 4.31 5.74 6.42
CA MET A 203 5.60 6.41 6.24
C MET A 203 5.63 7.39 5.05
N TYR A 204 4.61 7.42 4.20
CA TYR A 204 4.54 8.34 3.07
C TYR A 204 3.64 9.56 3.36
N ALA A 205 4.16 10.76 3.08
CA ALA A 205 3.48 12.02 3.33
C ALA A 205 2.52 12.45 2.19
N ALA A 206 2.32 11.59 1.18
CA ALA A 206 1.46 11.86 0.04
C ALA A 206 0.04 12.26 0.47
N PRO A 207 -0.44 13.49 0.12
CA PRO A 207 -1.76 13.96 0.52
C PRO A 207 -2.89 13.39 -0.34
N TYR A 208 -2.57 12.83 -1.51
CA TYR A 208 -3.53 12.15 -2.39
C TYR A 208 -3.26 10.66 -2.38
N ARG A 209 -4.32 9.86 -2.23
CA ARG A 209 -4.21 8.41 -2.18
C ARG A 209 -5.35 7.75 -2.93
N LEU A 210 -5.00 6.76 -3.75
CA LEU A 210 -5.93 5.95 -4.51
C LEU A 210 -5.64 4.47 -4.26
N GLY A 211 -6.59 3.77 -3.67
CA GLY A 211 -6.57 2.32 -3.56
C GLY A 211 -7.35 1.68 -4.70
N LEU A 212 -6.81 0.65 -5.32
CA LEU A 212 -7.44 -0.13 -6.39
C LEU A 212 -7.49 -1.60 -5.99
N THR A 213 -8.64 -2.24 -6.14
CA THR A 213 -8.77 -3.70 -5.95
C THR A 213 -10.02 -4.24 -6.65
N ALA A 214 -10.03 -5.54 -6.89
CA ALA A 214 -11.25 -6.27 -7.25
C ALA A 214 -11.95 -6.87 -6.01
N THR A 215 -11.19 -7.12 -4.95
CA THR A 215 -11.64 -7.76 -3.72
C THR A 215 -11.30 -6.88 -2.53
N TYR A 216 -12.28 -6.15 -1.99
CA TYR A 216 -12.08 -5.36 -0.79
C TYR A 216 -12.25 -6.25 0.44
N PRO A 217 -11.40 -6.17 1.47
CA PRO A 217 -11.53 -7.00 2.67
C PRO A 217 -12.84 -6.72 3.41
N GLU A 218 -13.34 -7.72 4.12
CA GLU A 218 -14.50 -7.61 5.00
C GLU A 218 -14.07 -7.68 6.47
N SER A 219 -14.65 -6.85 7.32
CA SER A 219 -14.36 -6.84 8.76
C SER A 219 -14.70 -8.15 9.45
N ALA A 220 -15.71 -8.89 8.94
CA ALA A 220 -16.17 -10.16 9.50
C ALA A 220 -15.13 -11.30 9.40
N ASP A 221 -14.19 -11.23 8.46
CA ASP A 221 -13.19 -12.28 8.23
C ASP A 221 -11.96 -12.15 9.14
N TRP A 222 -11.84 -11.06 9.88
CA TRP A 222 -10.67 -10.76 10.69
C TRP A 222 -10.71 -11.39 12.08
N ARG A 223 -9.83 -12.33 12.32
CA ARG A 223 -9.70 -13.03 13.62
C ARG A 223 -8.49 -12.51 14.41
N GLY A 224 -8.62 -11.33 14.97
CA GLY A 224 -7.63 -10.74 15.89
C GLY A 224 -6.64 -9.78 15.22
N GLY A 225 -6.40 -8.64 15.84
CA GLY A 225 -5.57 -7.54 15.35
C GLY A 225 -6.39 -6.30 14.97
N LEU A 226 -5.85 -5.46 14.09
CA LEU A 226 -6.54 -4.29 13.56
C LEU A 226 -7.52 -4.72 12.47
N ASP A 227 -8.74 -4.18 12.49
CA ASP A 227 -9.73 -4.38 11.44
C ASP A 227 -9.16 -3.86 10.10
N PRO A 228 -9.07 -4.69 9.05
CA PRO A 228 -8.48 -4.30 7.78
C PRO A 228 -9.26 -3.17 7.08
N VAL A 229 -10.57 -3.12 7.24
CA VAL A 229 -11.40 -2.04 6.68
C VAL A 229 -11.08 -0.72 7.37
N ALA A 230 -11.14 -0.69 8.70
CA ALA A 230 -10.81 0.51 9.48
C ALA A 230 -9.38 0.99 9.21
N LEU A 231 -8.44 0.06 9.04
CA LEU A 231 -7.05 0.39 8.72
C LEU A 231 -6.91 1.01 7.31
N LEU A 232 -7.61 0.47 6.32
CA LEU A 232 -7.60 1.02 4.96
C LEU A 232 -8.29 2.39 4.90
N ASP A 233 -9.38 2.58 5.63
CA ASP A 233 -10.09 3.86 5.72
C ASP A 233 -9.18 4.95 6.33
N GLU A 234 -8.41 4.60 7.34
CA GLU A 234 -7.44 5.52 7.96
C GLU A 234 -6.27 5.84 7.02
N LEU A 235 -5.70 4.82 6.37
CA LEU A 235 -4.44 4.93 5.63
C LEU A 235 -4.58 5.41 4.19
N VAL A 236 -5.70 5.10 3.53
CA VAL A 236 -5.92 5.39 2.11
C VAL A 236 -7.24 6.12 1.88
N GLY A 237 -8.20 5.92 2.76
CA GLY A 237 -9.54 6.48 2.71
C GLY A 237 -10.60 5.43 2.41
N PRO A 238 -11.88 5.80 2.64
CA PRO A 238 -13.00 4.89 2.49
C PRO A 238 -13.16 4.42 1.04
N VAL A 239 -13.96 3.38 0.85
CA VAL A 239 -14.40 2.98 -0.47
C VAL A 239 -15.33 4.07 -1.02
N VAL A 240 -14.90 4.74 -2.09
CA VAL A 240 -15.64 5.85 -2.73
C VAL A 240 -16.45 5.39 -3.93
N TYR A 241 -16.12 4.23 -4.49
CA TYR A 241 -16.86 3.64 -5.61
C TYR A 241 -16.71 2.13 -5.64
N VAL A 242 -17.83 1.44 -5.90
CA VAL A 242 -17.88 -0.02 -6.05
C VAL A 242 -18.69 -0.37 -7.28
N LYS A 243 -18.17 -1.29 -8.09
CA LYS A 243 -18.92 -1.98 -9.13
C LYS A 243 -18.65 -3.47 -9.00
N ARG A 244 -19.69 -4.28 -9.00
CA ARG A 244 -19.59 -5.74 -8.90
C ARG A 244 -19.51 -6.35 -10.30
N ILE A 245 -19.01 -7.57 -10.38
CA ILE A 245 -18.88 -8.27 -11.64
C ILE A 245 -20.25 -8.45 -12.33
N ASP A 246 -21.30 -8.72 -11.54
CA ASP A 246 -22.65 -8.90 -12.04
C ASP A 246 -23.24 -7.62 -12.67
N ASP A 247 -22.80 -6.45 -12.23
CA ASP A 247 -23.20 -5.15 -12.77
C ASP A 247 -22.61 -4.86 -14.15
N LEU A 248 -21.55 -5.58 -14.56
CA LEU A 248 -20.80 -5.36 -15.79
C LEU A 248 -20.90 -6.54 -16.77
N THR A 249 -21.44 -7.67 -16.31
CA THR A 249 -21.56 -8.89 -17.13
C THR A 249 -22.60 -8.70 -18.23
N GLY A 250 -22.26 -9.12 -19.44
CA GLY A 250 -23.14 -9.05 -20.61
C GLY A 250 -23.04 -7.75 -21.41
N GLU A 251 -22.63 -6.63 -20.78
CA GLU A 251 -22.45 -5.35 -21.49
C GLU A 251 -20.97 -5.02 -21.73
N GLN A 252 -20.11 -5.22 -20.71
CA GLN A 252 -18.71 -4.77 -20.72
C GLN A 252 -17.73 -5.87 -20.33
N LEU A 253 -18.21 -6.89 -19.61
CA LEU A 253 -17.46 -8.12 -19.36
C LEU A 253 -18.15 -9.28 -20.05
N ALA A 254 -17.36 -10.25 -20.52
CA ALA A 254 -17.90 -11.46 -21.12
C ALA A 254 -18.84 -12.17 -20.14
N GLU A 255 -19.92 -12.75 -20.67
CA GLU A 255 -20.76 -13.64 -19.87
C GLU A 255 -19.93 -14.79 -19.33
N TYR A 256 -20.10 -15.10 -18.06
CA TYR A 256 -19.43 -16.23 -17.44
C TYR A 256 -20.43 -17.14 -16.73
N ARG A 257 -20.10 -18.42 -16.69
CA ARG A 257 -20.84 -19.41 -15.91
C ARG A 257 -19.88 -20.05 -14.91
N THR A 258 -20.21 -19.96 -13.64
CA THR A 258 -19.45 -20.67 -12.60
C THR A 258 -19.97 -22.09 -12.48
N GLN A 259 -19.08 -23.08 -12.65
CA GLN A 259 -19.34 -24.46 -12.36
C GLN A 259 -18.39 -24.93 -11.27
N ARG A 260 -18.94 -25.34 -10.13
CA ARG A 260 -18.14 -25.96 -9.07
C ARG A 260 -18.06 -27.44 -9.31
N ILE A 261 -16.89 -27.94 -9.67
CA ILE A 261 -16.60 -29.36 -9.83
C ILE A 261 -15.88 -29.80 -8.56
N ARG A 262 -16.48 -30.77 -7.87
CA ARG A 262 -15.83 -31.42 -6.74
C ARG A 262 -14.99 -32.56 -7.28
N VAL A 263 -13.70 -32.53 -7.00
CA VAL A 263 -12.74 -33.57 -7.35
C VAL A 263 -12.23 -34.19 -6.05
N ASP A 264 -12.43 -35.47 -5.89
CA ASP A 264 -11.87 -36.22 -4.78
C ASP A 264 -10.49 -36.76 -5.20
N LEU A 265 -9.53 -36.72 -4.28
CA LEU A 265 -8.19 -37.27 -4.52
C LEU A 265 -8.29 -38.79 -4.77
N ALA A 266 -7.51 -39.30 -5.70
CA ALA A 266 -7.33 -40.74 -5.87
C ALA A 266 -6.75 -41.36 -4.57
N PRO A 267 -6.94 -42.65 -4.33
CA PRO A 267 -6.49 -43.27 -3.07
C PRO A 267 -5.00 -43.12 -2.76
N ASP A 268 -4.16 -43.17 -3.78
CA ASP A 268 -2.71 -42.96 -3.69
C ASP A 268 -2.35 -41.50 -3.44
N GLU A 269 -3.03 -40.54 -4.12
CA GLU A 269 -2.91 -39.11 -3.87
C GLU A 269 -3.36 -38.76 -2.45
N ARG A 270 -4.47 -39.34 -1.99
CA ARG A 270 -4.96 -39.18 -0.62
C ARG A 270 -3.97 -39.68 0.41
N ALA A 271 -3.39 -40.85 0.20
CA ALA A 271 -2.37 -41.39 1.09
C ALA A 271 -1.12 -40.49 1.12
N ALA A 272 -0.68 -40.00 -0.01
CA ALA A 272 0.46 -39.06 -0.09
C ALA A 272 0.15 -37.72 0.61
N TYR A 273 -1.06 -37.16 0.42
CA TYR A 273 -1.52 -35.96 1.10
C TYR A 273 -1.53 -36.18 2.64
N ASP A 274 -2.17 -37.23 3.11
CA ASP A 274 -2.29 -37.51 4.54
C ASP A 274 -0.91 -37.74 5.20
N ALA A 275 0.02 -38.40 4.52
CA ALA A 275 1.40 -38.56 4.98
C ALA A 275 2.13 -37.21 5.07
N ALA A 276 2.03 -36.36 4.06
CA ALA A 276 2.62 -35.02 4.08
C ALA A 276 2.00 -34.13 5.16
N TYR A 277 0.68 -34.18 5.30
CA TYR A 277 -0.06 -33.47 6.34
C TYR A 277 0.32 -33.85 7.74
N ALA A 278 0.51 -35.16 8.00
CA ALA A 278 0.98 -35.68 9.30
C ALA A 278 2.37 -35.16 9.65
N ILE A 279 3.32 -35.18 8.70
CA ILE A 279 4.69 -34.68 8.90
C ILE A 279 4.66 -33.18 9.25
N TYR A 280 3.91 -32.40 8.46
CA TYR A 280 3.79 -30.94 8.64
C TYR A 280 3.15 -30.62 10.00
N THR A 281 1.96 -31.15 10.26
CA THR A 281 1.21 -30.85 11.48
C THR A 281 1.88 -31.37 12.73
N GLY A 282 2.52 -32.54 12.65
CA GLY A 282 3.30 -33.11 13.72
C GLY A 282 4.42 -32.16 14.15
N TYR A 283 5.23 -31.70 13.22
CA TYR A 283 6.32 -30.76 13.51
C TYR A 283 5.82 -29.41 14.07
N VAL A 284 4.78 -28.82 13.46
CA VAL A 284 4.22 -27.54 13.92
C VAL A 284 3.71 -27.63 15.36
N ARG A 285 3.10 -28.77 15.72
CA ARG A 285 2.60 -29.03 17.07
C ARG A 285 3.74 -29.28 18.06
N GLU A 286 4.67 -30.18 17.73
CA GLU A 286 5.82 -30.54 18.58
C GLU A 286 6.69 -29.30 18.87
N ALA A 287 6.97 -28.50 17.87
CA ALA A 287 7.73 -27.27 18.00
C ALA A 287 6.92 -26.09 18.57
N ARG A 288 5.62 -26.25 18.85
CA ARG A 288 4.68 -25.22 19.34
C ARG A 288 4.74 -23.92 18.54
N LEU A 289 4.93 -24.01 17.22
CA LEU A 289 5.21 -22.82 16.40
C LEU A 289 4.07 -21.81 16.40
N ARG A 290 2.82 -22.26 16.36
CA ARG A 290 1.66 -21.37 16.39
C ARG A 290 1.48 -20.67 17.74
N GLU A 291 1.74 -21.37 18.83
CA GLU A 291 1.63 -20.86 20.20
C GLU A 291 2.73 -19.86 20.50
N SER A 292 3.96 -20.13 20.05
CA SER A 292 5.15 -19.34 20.35
C SER A 292 5.33 -18.12 19.45
N HIS A 293 4.82 -18.16 18.22
CA HIS A 293 5.11 -17.16 17.17
C HIS A 293 3.84 -16.55 16.54
N GLY A 294 2.65 -16.92 16.99
CA GLY A 294 1.39 -16.37 16.50
C GLY A 294 1.30 -16.35 14.98
N ALA A 295 0.98 -15.21 14.37
CA ALA A 295 0.92 -15.04 12.90
C ALA A 295 2.27 -15.25 12.18
N GLY A 296 3.40 -15.09 12.89
CA GLY A 296 4.75 -15.28 12.35
C GLY A 296 5.25 -16.73 12.28
N TRP A 297 4.43 -17.72 12.68
CA TRP A 297 4.82 -19.13 12.75
C TRP A 297 5.33 -19.71 11.43
N TRP A 298 4.82 -19.25 10.30
CA TRP A 298 5.25 -19.68 8.97
C TRP A 298 6.67 -19.20 8.63
N ASN A 299 7.00 -17.97 8.96
CA ASN A 299 8.36 -17.42 8.80
C ASN A 299 9.36 -18.21 9.68
N GLU A 300 8.95 -18.57 10.90
CA GLU A 300 9.77 -19.38 11.78
C GLU A 300 9.94 -20.81 11.27
N LEU A 301 8.90 -21.45 10.73
CA LEU A 301 9.00 -22.73 10.04
C LEU A 301 9.99 -22.65 8.88
N THR A 302 9.89 -21.59 8.07
CA THR A 302 10.80 -21.35 6.94
C THR A 302 12.24 -21.15 7.41
N ARG A 303 12.45 -20.36 8.46
CA ARG A 303 13.77 -20.15 9.06
C ARG A 303 14.41 -21.44 9.60
N ARG A 304 13.62 -22.28 10.25
CA ARG A 304 14.06 -23.59 10.76
C ARG A 304 14.28 -24.64 9.68
N SER A 305 13.76 -24.39 8.49
CA SER A 305 13.91 -25.29 7.32
C SER A 305 15.08 -24.92 6.40
N ALA A 306 15.94 -23.95 6.79
CA ALA A 306 17.16 -23.64 6.06
C ALA A 306 18.12 -24.85 6.04
N PRO A 307 18.98 -25.01 5.01
CA PRO A 307 19.96 -26.08 4.94
C PRO A 307 20.72 -26.25 6.27
N HIS A 308 20.87 -27.46 6.73
CA HIS A 308 21.48 -27.84 8.03
C HIS A 308 20.65 -27.57 9.30
N ARG A 309 19.33 -27.31 9.20
CA ARG A 309 18.43 -27.13 10.34
C ARG A 309 17.33 -28.22 10.41
N PRO A 310 16.67 -28.45 11.60
CA PRO A 310 15.89 -29.67 11.86
C PRO A 310 14.56 -29.83 11.11
N ALA A 311 14.10 -28.84 10.33
CA ALA A 311 12.75 -28.88 9.75
C ALA A 311 12.61 -28.96 8.21
N PRO A 312 13.59 -29.41 7.40
CA PRO A 312 13.45 -29.39 5.94
C PRO A 312 12.29 -30.27 5.45
N ARG A 313 12.02 -31.41 6.11
CA ARG A 313 10.92 -32.32 5.73
C ARG A 313 9.54 -31.72 5.97
N ALA A 314 9.35 -30.98 7.07
CA ALA A 314 8.08 -30.36 7.39
C ALA A 314 7.72 -29.22 6.40
N LYS A 315 8.72 -28.44 5.97
CA LYS A 315 8.51 -27.39 4.93
C LYS A 315 8.20 -27.99 3.57
N VAL A 316 8.94 -29.03 3.15
CA VAL A 316 8.67 -29.72 1.88
C VAL A 316 7.29 -30.38 1.92
N ALA A 317 6.89 -30.97 3.04
CA ALA A 317 5.55 -31.51 3.20
C ALA A 317 4.47 -30.42 3.12
N ALA A 318 4.69 -29.26 3.76
CA ALA A 318 3.74 -28.15 3.72
C ALA A 318 3.60 -27.56 2.30
N LEU A 319 4.70 -27.45 1.54
CA LEU A 319 4.68 -26.98 0.15
C LEU A 319 3.93 -27.92 -0.78
N LYS A 320 4.10 -29.24 -0.60
CA LYS A 320 3.37 -30.27 -1.37
C LYS A 320 1.84 -30.26 -1.13
N LEU A 321 1.38 -29.61 -0.09
CA LEU A 321 -0.04 -29.46 0.22
C LEU A 321 -0.66 -28.22 -0.43
N GLN A 322 0.15 -27.36 -1.05
CA GLN A 322 -0.29 -26.14 -1.74
C GLN A 322 -0.44 -26.34 -3.26
N ASP A 323 0.22 -27.37 -3.82
CA ASP A 323 0.07 -27.83 -5.20
C ASP A 323 -1.15 -28.77 -5.33
#